data_a21e498054521c836f590a8ff95766a6
#
_entry.id   a21e498054521c836f590a8ff95766a6
#
_cell.length_a   1.000
_cell.length_b   1.000
_cell.length_c   1.000
_cell.angle_alpha   90.00
_cell.angle_beta   90.00
_cell.angle_gamma   90.00
#
_symmetry.space_group_name_H-M   'P 1'
#
loop_
_entity.id
_entity.type
_entity.pdbx_description
1 polymer ?
#
loop_
_entity_poly.entity_id
_entity_poly.type
_entity_poly.pdbx_seq_one_letter_code
_entity_poly.pdbx_strand_id
1 'polypeptide(L)'
;GNSNAGLWSFRSPVVFYADRWFALGREQEKCIKGVEREVKMVRKSGVLLAITSLPSKYGIGCFSKEAYDFVDYLEAAGQHYWQVLPMGPTGYGDSPYQSFSTFAGNPYFIDLEDLIERKWLTVKECDAVDFGDMEQYIDYEKIYKGRFKLLHKAYERSNIGENEDFIAFCEEEKDWLPDYCLFMAIKDENGGKSFIEWPEKLRKRDKKEIAVAKRRLATEIEFYAF
;
A
#
# COMPACT_ATOMS: atom_id res chain seq x y z
N GLY A 1 22.85 -15.81 -16.79
CA GLY A 1 22.33 -14.58 -16.29
C GLY A 1 20.98 -14.82 -15.66
N ASN A 2 20.89 -14.93 -14.33
CA ASN A 2 19.62 -14.99 -13.61
C ASN A 2 19.22 -13.57 -13.25
N SER A 3 18.22 -13.04 -13.94
CA SER A 3 17.50 -11.86 -13.49
C SER A 3 16.38 -12.31 -12.54
N ASN A 4 16.68 -12.44 -11.26
CA ASN A 4 15.66 -12.49 -10.22
C ASN A 4 15.09 -11.07 -10.08
N ALA A 5 14.09 -10.72 -10.87
CA ALA A 5 13.18 -9.62 -10.57
C ALA A 5 12.24 -10.14 -9.46
N GLY A 6 12.67 -9.95 -8.21
CA GLY A 6 11.83 -10.27 -7.06
C GLY A 6 10.62 -9.38 -7.05
N LEU A 7 9.44 -9.96 -7.20
CA LEU A 7 8.21 -9.31 -6.81
C LEU A 7 8.29 -8.95 -5.32
N TRP A 8 7.67 -7.86 -4.99
CA TRP A 8 7.55 -7.29 -3.67
C TRP A 8 6.97 -8.31 -2.67
N SER A 9 7.78 -9.30 -2.28
CA SER A 9 7.59 -9.88 -0.98
C SER A 9 7.87 -8.76 0.00
N PHE A 10 6.90 -8.35 0.78
CA PHE A 10 7.02 -7.41 1.89
C PHE A 10 7.98 -7.94 2.98
N ARG A 11 9.12 -8.50 2.58
CA ARG A 11 10.26 -8.89 3.40
C ARG A 11 11.37 -7.85 3.36
N SER A 12 11.03 -6.58 3.08
CA SER A 12 11.95 -5.48 3.30
C SER A 12 12.12 -5.27 4.82
N PRO A 13 13.33 -4.92 5.31
CA PRO A 13 13.58 -4.70 6.74
C PRO A 13 12.61 -3.73 7.42
N VAL A 14 11.97 -2.85 6.65
CA VAL A 14 11.00 -1.87 7.13
C VAL A 14 9.68 -2.51 7.59
N VAL A 15 9.25 -3.64 6.97
CA VAL A 15 8.06 -4.39 7.36
C VAL A 15 8.34 -5.36 8.51
N PHE A 16 9.60 -5.78 8.69
CA PHE A 16 10.00 -6.68 9.77
C PHE A 16 9.74 -6.11 11.18
N TYR A 17 9.54 -4.80 11.33
CA TYR A 17 9.26 -4.21 12.63
C TYR A 17 7.80 -4.25 13.04
N ALA A 18 6.84 -4.30 12.11
CA ALA A 18 5.44 -4.54 12.44
C ALA A 18 5.21 -5.99 12.92
N ASP A 19 5.81 -6.97 12.24
CA ASP A 19 5.73 -8.38 12.62
C ASP A 19 6.48 -8.68 13.93
N ARG A 20 7.57 -7.97 14.22
CA ARG A 20 8.30 -8.12 15.48
C ARG A 20 7.55 -7.55 16.67
N TRP A 21 6.70 -6.55 16.49
CA TRP A 21 5.82 -6.07 17.56
C TRP A 21 4.79 -7.12 17.97
N PHE A 22 4.25 -7.85 16.99
CA PHE A 22 3.35 -8.99 17.27
C PHE A 22 4.08 -10.20 17.85
N ALA A 23 5.34 -10.43 17.49
CA ALA A 23 6.16 -11.51 18.06
C ALA A 23 6.62 -11.23 19.50
N LEU A 24 6.93 -9.97 19.84
CA LEU A 24 7.30 -9.57 21.21
C LEU A 24 6.15 -9.74 22.18
N GLY A 25 4.89 -9.55 21.76
CA GLY A 25 3.72 -9.86 22.60
C GLY A 25 3.58 -11.33 22.95
N ARG A 26 4.00 -12.24 22.07
CA ARG A 26 3.98 -13.70 22.32
C ARG A 26 5.20 -14.22 23.06
N GLU A 27 6.32 -13.55 22.98
CA GLU A 27 7.51 -13.90 23.79
C GLU A 27 7.40 -13.41 25.24
N GLN A 28 6.69 -12.32 25.50
CA GLN A 28 6.45 -11.85 26.86
C GLN A 28 5.54 -12.80 27.66
N GLU A 29 4.59 -13.49 27.04
CA GLU A 29 3.76 -14.49 27.72
C GLU A 29 4.54 -15.76 28.13
N LYS A 30 5.65 -16.08 27.46
CA LYS A 30 6.53 -17.22 27.84
C LYS A 30 7.56 -16.89 28.90
N CYS A 31 7.76 -15.61 29.23
CA CYS A 31 8.81 -15.15 30.16
C CYS A 31 8.36 -15.07 31.63
N ILE A 32 7.12 -15.44 31.99
CA ILE A 32 6.57 -15.35 33.36
C ILE A 32 6.89 -16.59 34.21
N LYS A 33 7.74 -17.49 33.75
CA LYS A 33 8.24 -18.61 34.59
C LYS A 33 9.76 -18.52 34.77
N GLY A 34 10.16 -17.71 35.75
CA GLY A 34 11.32 -17.95 36.60
C GLY A 34 12.70 -18.00 35.95
N VAL A 35 13.14 -16.93 35.28
CA VAL A 35 14.57 -16.57 35.17
C VAL A 35 14.63 -15.03 35.17
N GLU A 36 15.19 -14.45 36.22
CA GLU A 36 15.66 -13.07 36.25
C GLU A 36 16.81 -12.93 35.24
N ARG A 37 16.49 -12.71 33.96
CA ARG A 37 17.45 -12.16 33.03
C ARG A 37 17.45 -10.66 33.24
N GLU A 38 18.58 -10.11 33.73
CA GLU A 38 18.84 -8.68 33.64
C GLU A 38 18.61 -8.25 32.20
N VAL A 39 17.47 -7.63 31.91
CA VAL A 39 17.18 -7.02 30.61
C VAL A 39 18.05 -5.77 30.54
N LYS A 40 19.25 -5.92 30.01
CA LYS A 40 20.14 -4.78 29.74
C LYS A 40 19.44 -3.88 28.75
N MET A 41 18.78 -2.83 29.21
CA MET A 41 18.12 -1.84 28.38
C MET A 41 19.18 -1.11 27.55
N VAL A 42 19.26 -1.45 26.27
CA VAL A 42 20.11 -0.73 25.31
C VAL A 42 19.28 0.42 24.75
N ARG A 43 19.75 1.66 24.94
CA ARG A 43 19.12 2.82 24.32
C ARG A 43 19.30 2.74 22.81
N LYS A 44 18.23 3.01 22.08
CA LYS A 44 18.20 3.07 20.62
C LYS A 44 17.56 4.38 20.20
N SER A 45 17.95 4.88 19.04
CA SER A 45 17.41 6.09 18.45
C SER A 45 16.80 5.79 17.08
N GLY A 46 15.97 6.68 16.60
CA GLY A 46 15.33 6.56 15.30
C GLY A 46 14.78 7.91 14.83
N VAL A 47 14.28 7.92 13.62
CA VAL A 47 13.68 9.08 12.98
C VAL A 47 12.21 8.79 12.69
N LEU A 48 11.33 9.75 12.95
CA LEU A 48 9.95 9.74 12.49
C LEU A 48 9.87 10.54 11.20
N LEU A 49 9.51 9.89 10.10
CA LEU A 49 9.28 10.53 8.81
C LEU A 49 8.21 9.75 8.05
N ALA A 50 7.15 10.42 7.61
CA ALA A 50 6.14 9.80 6.78
C ALA A 50 6.71 9.42 5.40
N ILE A 51 6.27 8.30 4.83
CA ILE A 51 6.64 7.89 3.46
C ILE A 51 6.31 9.01 2.47
N THR A 52 5.16 9.65 2.63
CA THR A 52 4.71 10.77 1.78
C THR A 52 5.66 11.97 1.78
N SER A 53 6.52 12.10 2.80
CA SER A 53 7.47 13.20 2.95
C SER A 53 8.83 12.93 2.28
N LEU A 54 9.03 11.73 1.71
CA LEU A 54 10.23 11.44 0.94
C LEU A 54 10.24 12.21 -0.38
N PRO A 55 11.39 12.59 -0.90
CA PRO A 55 11.49 13.15 -2.24
C PRO A 55 10.87 12.22 -3.27
N SER A 56 10.21 12.78 -4.27
CA SER A 56 9.62 12.01 -5.37
C SER A 56 9.46 12.87 -6.60
N LYS A 57 9.76 12.31 -7.76
CA LYS A 57 9.55 12.95 -9.06
C LYS A 57 8.05 13.17 -9.35
N TYR A 58 7.18 12.36 -8.78
CA TYR A 58 5.75 12.29 -9.12
C TYR A 58 4.84 12.75 -7.98
N GLY A 59 5.24 13.81 -7.30
CA GLY A 59 4.40 14.65 -6.44
C GLY A 59 4.09 14.12 -5.05
N ILE A 60 4.46 12.88 -4.72
CA ILE A 60 4.29 12.30 -3.38
C ILE A 60 5.34 11.23 -3.14
N GLY A 61 5.93 11.22 -1.94
CA GLY A 61 6.85 10.17 -1.53
C GLY A 61 6.20 8.79 -1.55
N CYS A 62 6.95 7.80 -2.01
CA CYS A 62 6.50 6.42 -2.18
C CYS A 62 7.62 5.43 -1.85
N PHE A 63 7.39 4.13 -2.02
CA PHE A 63 8.41 3.09 -1.85
C PHE A 63 9.35 3.01 -3.07
N SER A 64 9.94 4.15 -3.40
CA SER A 64 10.89 4.32 -4.48
C SER A 64 12.33 4.11 -4.02
N LYS A 65 13.28 4.33 -4.92
CA LYS A 65 14.71 4.34 -4.61
C LYS A 65 15.03 5.26 -3.43
N GLU A 66 14.40 6.42 -3.33
CA GLU A 66 14.60 7.38 -2.24
C GLU A 66 14.26 6.81 -0.86
N ALA A 67 13.28 5.89 -0.79
CA ALA A 67 12.97 5.21 0.45
C ALA A 67 14.08 4.25 0.87
N TYR A 68 14.68 3.52 -0.07
CA TYR A 68 15.82 2.65 0.18
C TYR A 68 17.06 3.46 0.55
N ASP A 69 17.39 4.50 -0.21
CA ASP A 69 18.51 5.40 0.08
C ASP A 69 18.35 6.02 1.49
N PHE A 70 17.12 6.33 1.91
CA PHE A 70 16.87 6.84 3.26
C PHE A 70 17.15 5.80 4.35
N VAL A 71 16.81 4.52 4.12
CA VAL A 71 17.16 3.43 5.05
C VAL A 71 18.68 3.28 5.17
N ASP A 72 19.39 3.28 4.04
CA ASP A 72 20.86 3.19 4.03
C ASP A 72 21.50 4.40 4.75
N TYR A 73 20.93 5.58 4.56
CA TYR A 73 21.35 6.79 5.26
C TYR A 73 21.14 6.70 6.78
N LEU A 74 20.01 6.17 7.22
CA LEU A 74 19.72 5.94 8.64
C LEU A 74 20.70 4.94 9.26
N GLU A 75 21.00 3.85 8.55
CA GLU A 75 22.00 2.86 8.99
C GLU A 75 23.37 3.52 9.14
N ALA A 76 23.83 4.25 8.13
CA ALA A 76 25.10 4.97 8.17
C ALA A 76 25.17 6.02 9.30
N ALA A 77 24.02 6.62 9.65
CA ALA A 77 23.89 7.55 10.77
C ALA A 77 23.74 6.86 12.14
N GLY A 78 23.81 5.52 12.20
CA GLY A 78 23.68 4.73 13.44
C GLY A 78 22.28 4.76 14.03
N GLN A 79 21.25 5.06 13.23
CA GLN A 79 19.85 4.97 13.66
C GLN A 79 19.36 3.53 13.59
N HIS A 80 18.42 3.18 14.49
CA HIS A 80 17.93 1.82 14.61
C HIS A 80 16.47 1.68 14.17
N TYR A 81 15.76 2.79 14.10
CA TYR A 81 14.33 2.80 13.80
C TYR A 81 13.98 3.91 12.81
N TRP A 82 13.15 3.55 11.86
CA TRP A 82 12.38 4.51 11.09
C TRP A 82 10.91 4.35 11.47
N GLN A 83 10.35 5.36 12.13
CA GLN A 83 8.93 5.40 12.45
C GLN A 83 8.18 6.08 11.30
N VAL A 84 7.22 5.36 10.73
CA VAL A 84 6.34 5.86 9.69
C VAL A 84 4.94 6.12 10.24
N LEU A 85 4.13 6.87 9.50
CA LEU A 85 2.70 7.01 9.76
C LEU A 85 1.94 5.78 9.21
N PRO A 86 0.67 5.56 9.62
CA PRO A 86 -0.13 4.46 9.07
C PRO A 86 -0.12 4.46 7.54
N MET A 87 0.06 3.27 6.94
CA MET A 87 0.29 3.09 5.51
C MET A 87 -0.95 2.59 4.75
N GLY A 88 -2.09 2.60 5.39
CA GLY A 88 -3.36 2.19 4.77
C GLY A 88 -3.90 3.24 3.79
N PRO A 89 -4.87 2.84 2.95
CA PRO A 89 -5.52 3.75 2.00
C PRO A 89 -6.23 4.87 2.75
N THR A 90 -6.09 6.10 2.26
CA THR A 90 -6.70 7.29 2.85
C THR A 90 -8.05 7.60 2.21
N GLY A 91 -8.94 8.18 3.01
CA GLY A 91 -10.22 8.69 2.54
C GLY A 91 -10.17 10.20 2.28
N TYR A 92 -11.34 10.86 2.31
CA TYR A 92 -11.45 12.30 2.18
C TYR A 92 -10.67 13.01 3.29
N GLY A 93 -9.81 13.95 2.91
CA GLY A 93 -8.95 14.69 3.83
C GLY A 93 -7.56 14.09 4.02
N ASP A 94 -7.27 12.97 3.34
CA ASP A 94 -5.93 12.35 3.21
C ASP A 94 -5.18 12.09 4.53
N SER A 95 -5.91 12.03 5.64
CA SER A 95 -5.34 11.70 6.94
C SER A 95 -4.95 10.21 7.01
N PRO A 96 -3.69 9.89 7.29
CA PRO A 96 -3.25 8.50 7.43
C PRO A 96 -3.93 7.77 8.59
N TYR A 97 -4.51 8.51 9.54
CA TYR A 97 -5.23 7.96 10.69
C TYR A 97 -6.72 7.67 10.40
N GLN A 98 -7.20 7.99 9.21
CA GLN A 98 -8.58 7.76 8.77
C GLN A 98 -8.65 6.73 7.65
N SER A 99 -7.82 5.70 7.73
CA SER A 99 -7.88 4.58 6.80
C SER A 99 -9.16 3.78 6.98
N PHE A 100 -9.75 3.36 5.87
CA PHE A 100 -10.91 2.46 5.84
C PHE A 100 -10.54 0.99 5.69
N SER A 101 -9.24 0.67 5.66
CA SER A 101 -8.71 -0.69 5.73
C SER A 101 -7.46 -0.71 6.60
N THR A 102 -7.33 -1.76 7.42
CA THR A 102 -6.13 -2.02 8.23
C THR A 102 -5.15 -2.99 7.55
N PHE A 103 -5.57 -3.60 6.45
CA PHE A 103 -4.78 -4.59 5.71
C PHE A 103 -4.22 -4.05 4.40
N ALA A 104 -5.05 -3.31 3.65
CA ALA A 104 -4.67 -2.79 2.35
C ALA A 104 -3.61 -1.68 2.46
N GLY A 105 -2.64 -1.70 1.56
CA GLY A 105 -1.67 -0.63 1.38
C GLY A 105 -2.27 0.59 0.68
N ASN A 106 -1.65 1.76 0.87
CA ASN A 106 -2.04 2.97 0.19
C ASN A 106 -1.49 2.95 -1.26
N PRO A 107 -2.35 3.03 -2.29
CA PRO A 107 -1.91 3.04 -3.68
C PRO A 107 -1.00 4.23 -4.04
N TYR A 108 -0.98 5.28 -3.22
CA TYR A 108 -0.05 6.39 -3.40
C TYR A 108 1.41 5.99 -3.18
N PHE A 109 1.67 4.88 -2.49
CA PHE A 109 3.03 4.39 -2.22
C PHE A 109 3.60 3.48 -3.31
N ILE A 110 2.81 3.15 -4.34
CA ILE A 110 3.30 2.42 -5.52
C ILE A 110 4.28 3.32 -6.29
N ASP A 111 5.47 2.81 -6.58
CA ASP A 111 6.45 3.55 -7.35
C ASP A 111 6.12 3.54 -8.86
N LEU A 112 5.94 4.73 -9.43
CA LEU A 112 5.70 4.86 -10.87
C LEU A 112 6.95 4.57 -11.71
N GLU A 113 8.15 4.75 -11.16
CA GLU A 113 9.40 4.42 -11.85
C GLU A 113 9.55 2.90 -11.98
N ASP A 114 9.19 2.10 -10.96
CA ASP A 114 9.13 0.64 -11.08
C ASP A 114 8.14 0.20 -12.17
N LEU A 115 6.98 0.86 -12.27
CA LEU A 115 6.01 0.56 -13.32
C LEU A 115 6.52 0.92 -14.73
N ILE A 116 7.39 1.94 -14.83
CA ILE A 116 8.09 2.28 -16.07
C ILE A 116 9.14 1.22 -16.41
N GLU A 117 9.93 0.77 -15.45
CA GLU A 117 10.92 -0.29 -15.64
C GLU A 117 10.27 -1.59 -16.09
N ARG A 118 9.10 -1.92 -15.55
CA ARG A 118 8.26 -3.06 -15.98
C ARG A 118 7.63 -2.86 -17.36
N LYS A 119 7.76 -1.69 -17.96
CA LYS A 119 7.13 -1.31 -19.24
C LYS A 119 5.59 -1.28 -19.22
N TRP A 120 5.02 -1.18 -18.04
CA TRP A 120 3.58 -0.97 -17.88
C TRP A 120 3.19 0.49 -18.03
N LEU A 121 4.14 1.40 -17.78
CA LEU A 121 4.04 2.84 -18.06
C LEU A 121 5.23 3.32 -18.91
N THR A 122 5.14 4.55 -19.39
CA THR A 122 6.24 5.25 -20.04
C THR A 122 6.53 6.55 -19.29
N VAL A 123 7.79 6.99 -19.32
CA VAL A 123 8.20 8.29 -18.76
C VAL A 123 7.32 9.42 -19.31
N LYS A 124 7.04 9.41 -20.62
CA LYS A 124 6.21 10.44 -21.27
C LYS A 124 4.78 10.49 -20.72
N GLU A 125 4.21 9.36 -20.36
CA GLU A 125 2.85 9.32 -19.76
C GLU A 125 2.85 9.87 -18.35
N CYS A 126 3.86 9.53 -17.54
CA CYS A 126 4.00 10.03 -16.19
C CYS A 126 4.30 11.53 -16.17
N ASP A 127 5.22 12.00 -17.03
CA ASP A 127 5.60 13.40 -17.14
C ASP A 127 4.47 14.30 -17.71
N ALA A 128 3.49 13.71 -18.39
CA ALA A 128 2.33 14.42 -18.90
C ALA A 128 1.24 14.68 -17.85
N VAL A 129 1.38 14.10 -16.65
CA VAL A 129 0.42 14.29 -15.55
C VAL A 129 0.89 15.42 -14.66
N ASP A 130 -0.01 16.35 -14.37
CA ASP A 130 0.23 17.41 -13.39
C ASP A 130 0.01 16.85 -11.97
N PHE A 131 1.10 16.72 -11.23
CA PHE A 131 1.11 16.32 -9.81
C PHE A 131 1.25 17.49 -8.84
N GLY A 132 1.23 18.72 -9.33
CA GLY A 132 1.49 19.94 -8.56
C GLY A 132 2.90 20.49 -8.80
N ASP A 133 3.07 21.77 -8.49
CA ASP A 133 4.28 22.55 -8.80
C ASP A 133 5.11 22.85 -7.55
N MET A 134 4.65 22.41 -6.36
CA MET A 134 5.30 22.79 -5.10
C MET A 134 5.98 21.58 -4.46
N GLU A 135 7.30 21.59 -4.42
CA GLU A 135 8.11 20.53 -3.78
C GLU A 135 7.83 20.35 -2.26
N GLN A 136 7.26 21.39 -1.63
CA GLN A 136 7.01 21.42 -0.18
C GLN A 136 5.61 20.98 0.21
N TYR A 137 4.70 20.82 -0.75
CA TYR A 137 3.29 20.50 -0.48
C TYR A 137 2.79 19.47 -1.48
N ILE A 138 2.03 18.50 -0.95
CA ILE A 138 1.37 17.49 -1.77
C ILE A 138 -0.02 18.01 -2.17
N ASP A 139 -0.27 18.11 -3.47
CA ASP A 139 -1.61 18.36 -3.99
C ASP A 139 -2.37 17.03 -4.12
N TYR A 140 -3.04 16.62 -3.05
CA TYR A 140 -3.72 15.32 -3.00
C TYR A 140 -4.83 15.18 -4.05
N GLU A 141 -5.48 16.25 -4.48
CA GLU A 141 -6.47 16.19 -5.55
C GLU A 141 -5.83 15.81 -6.88
N LYS A 142 -4.70 16.44 -7.23
CA LYS A 142 -3.92 16.12 -8.41
C LYS A 142 -3.32 14.72 -8.32
N ILE A 143 -2.79 14.34 -7.15
CA ILE A 143 -2.27 13.00 -6.89
C ILE A 143 -3.37 11.96 -7.13
N TYR A 144 -4.53 12.10 -6.52
CA TYR A 144 -5.64 11.16 -6.69
C TYR A 144 -6.01 10.99 -8.16
N LYS A 145 -6.31 12.09 -8.85
CA LYS A 145 -6.72 12.07 -10.25
C LYS A 145 -5.64 11.55 -11.19
N GLY A 146 -4.40 11.95 -10.96
CA GLY A 146 -3.26 11.60 -11.80
C GLY A 146 -2.80 10.16 -11.63
N ARG A 147 -2.57 9.74 -10.38
CA ARG A 147 -2.02 8.40 -10.10
C ARG A 147 -3.00 7.29 -10.45
N PHE A 148 -4.26 7.39 -10.06
CA PHE A 148 -5.23 6.36 -10.41
C PHE A 148 -5.37 6.16 -11.93
N LYS A 149 -5.33 7.24 -12.71
CA LYS A 149 -5.32 7.15 -14.17
C LYS A 149 -4.11 6.38 -14.71
N LEU A 150 -2.94 6.57 -14.11
CA LEU A 150 -1.72 5.85 -14.49
C LEU A 150 -1.76 4.40 -14.00
N LEU A 151 -2.23 4.16 -12.78
CA LEU A 151 -2.37 2.81 -12.24
C LEU A 151 -3.32 1.94 -13.07
N HIS A 152 -4.45 2.49 -13.52
CA HIS A 152 -5.34 1.79 -14.46
C HIS A 152 -4.63 1.41 -15.75
N LYS A 153 -3.85 2.33 -16.34
CA LYS A 153 -3.07 2.02 -17.56
C LYS A 153 -2.01 0.93 -17.30
N ALA A 154 -1.34 0.98 -16.15
CA ALA A 154 -0.37 -0.04 -15.78
C ALA A 154 -1.05 -1.40 -15.62
N TYR A 155 -2.18 -1.45 -14.94
CA TYR A 155 -2.99 -2.66 -14.79
C TYR A 155 -3.39 -3.25 -16.14
N GLU A 156 -3.96 -2.44 -17.06
CA GLU A 156 -4.36 -2.90 -18.40
C GLU A 156 -3.21 -3.54 -19.21
N ARG A 157 -1.96 -3.15 -18.92
CA ARG A 157 -0.76 -3.63 -19.64
C ARG A 157 -0.03 -4.74 -18.89
N SER A 158 -0.35 -4.96 -17.64
CA SER A 158 0.41 -5.88 -16.78
C SER A 158 0.14 -7.34 -17.05
N ASN A 159 -1.04 -7.69 -17.63
CA ASN A 159 -1.54 -9.08 -17.68
C ASN A 159 -1.45 -9.76 -16.31
N ILE A 160 -1.79 -9.02 -15.26
CA ILE A 160 -1.50 -9.42 -13.88
C ILE A 160 -2.11 -10.76 -13.50
N GLY A 161 -3.25 -11.12 -14.06
CA GLY A 161 -3.92 -12.40 -13.82
C GLY A 161 -3.11 -13.63 -14.23
N GLU A 162 -2.06 -13.48 -15.06
CA GLU A 162 -1.14 -14.55 -15.46
C GLU A 162 0.14 -14.58 -14.61
N ASN A 163 0.30 -13.62 -13.69
CA ASN A 163 1.49 -13.50 -12.85
C ASN A 163 1.41 -14.45 -11.65
N GLU A 164 2.37 -15.38 -11.52
CA GLU A 164 2.38 -16.41 -10.47
C GLU A 164 2.45 -15.79 -9.06
N ASP A 165 3.21 -14.71 -8.88
CA ASP A 165 3.34 -14.08 -7.57
C ASP A 165 2.06 -13.32 -7.18
N PHE A 166 1.36 -12.73 -8.15
CA PHE A 166 0.06 -12.13 -7.92
C PHE A 166 -0.99 -13.18 -7.52
N ILE A 167 -0.99 -14.32 -8.20
CA ILE A 167 -1.88 -15.44 -7.88
C ILE A 167 -1.59 -15.96 -6.47
N ALA A 168 -0.30 -16.11 -6.12
CA ALA A 168 0.12 -16.54 -4.79
C ALA A 168 -0.31 -15.52 -3.72
N PHE A 169 -0.11 -14.24 -3.97
CA PHE A 169 -0.57 -13.16 -3.08
C PHE A 169 -2.10 -13.20 -2.86
N CYS A 170 -2.88 -13.35 -3.93
CA CYS A 170 -4.33 -13.44 -3.82
C CYS A 170 -4.79 -14.65 -2.99
N GLU A 171 -4.07 -15.77 -3.06
CA GLU A 171 -4.38 -16.96 -2.24
C GLU A 171 -3.94 -16.77 -0.78
N GLU A 172 -2.79 -16.14 -0.53
CA GLU A 172 -2.31 -15.83 0.82
C GLU A 172 -3.25 -14.87 1.55
N GLU A 173 -3.77 -13.86 0.85
CA GLU A 173 -4.58 -12.78 1.41
C GLU A 173 -6.10 -13.00 1.22
N LYS A 174 -6.52 -14.21 0.91
CA LYS A 174 -7.91 -14.57 0.58
C LYS A 174 -8.94 -14.26 1.66
N ASP A 175 -8.52 -14.11 2.90
CA ASP A 175 -9.42 -13.89 4.04
C ASP A 175 -10.00 -12.47 4.06
N TRP A 176 -9.31 -11.49 3.49
CA TRP A 176 -9.76 -10.09 3.48
C TRP A 176 -9.76 -9.44 2.09
N LEU A 177 -8.80 -9.76 1.22
CA LEU A 177 -8.58 -9.10 -0.06
C LEU A 177 -9.82 -9.13 -0.98
N PRO A 178 -10.53 -10.27 -1.16
CA PRO A 178 -11.71 -10.31 -2.04
C PRO A 178 -12.84 -9.38 -1.59
N ASP A 179 -13.03 -9.22 -0.28
CA ASP A 179 -14.06 -8.33 0.27
C ASP A 179 -13.65 -6.87 0.15
N TYR A 180 -12.37 -6.56 0.34
CA TYR A 180 -11.81 -5.22 0.13
C TYR A 180 -11.95 -4.78 -1.33
N CYS A 181 -11.50 -5.60 -2.28
CA CYS A 181 -11.56 -5.28 -3.71
C CYS A 181 -13.00 -5.10 -4.19
N LEU A 182 -13.92 -5.97 -3.76
CA LEU A 182 -15.34 -5.82 -4.06
C LEU A 182 -15.92 -4.52 -3.47
N PHE A 183 -15.56 -4.17 -2.24
CA PHE A 183 -15.98 -2.92 -1.60
C PHE A 183 -15.50 -1.71 -2.39
N MET A 184 -14.25 -1.69 -2.80
CA MET A 184 -13.67 -0.59 -3.55
C MET A 184 -14.31 -0.44 -4.93
N ALA A 185 -14.47 -1.54 -5.65
CA ALA A 185 -15.12 -1.55 -6.96
C ALA A 185 -16.58 -1.03 -6.89
N ILE A 186 -17.36 -1.45 -5.88
CA ILE A 186 -18.72 -0.94 -5.66
C ILE A 186 -18.69 0.54 -5.27
N LYS A 187 -17.72 0.96 -4.45
CA LYS A 187 -17.57 2.35 -4.03
C LYS A 187 -17.34 3.26 -5.24
N ASP A 188 -16.47 2.88 -6.14
CA ASP A 188 -16.19 3.63 -7.36
C ASP A 188 -17.41 3.69 -8.30
N GLU A 189 -18.10 2.58 -8.49
CA GLU A 189 -19.35 2.55 -9.26
C GLU A 189 -20.41 3.51 -8.70
N ASN A 190 -20.41 3.72 -7.37
CA ASN A 190 -21.29 4.66 -6.70
C ASN A 190 -20.68 6.07 -6.56
N GLY A 191 -19.65 6.41 -7.35
CA GLY A 191 -19.04 7.73 -7.37
C GLY A 191 -18.30 8.11 -6.09
N GLY A 192 -17.68 7.13 -5.42
CA GLY A 192 -16.92 7.34 -4.18
C GLY A 192 -17.77 7.59 -2.93
N LYS A 193 -19.10 7.51 -3.03
CA LYS A 193 -20.02 7.77 -1.91
C LYS A 193 -19.79 6.85 -0.73
N SER A 194 -20.18 7.33 0.45
CA SER A 194 -20.19 6.52 1.65
C SER A 194 -21.10 5.29 1.47
N PHE A 195 -20.68 4.18 2.03
CA PHE A 195 -21.41 2.91 1.94
C PHE A 195 -22.86 3.02 2.45
N ILE A 196 -23.14 3.93 3.38
CA ILE A 196 -24.51 4.16 3.87
C ILE A 196 -25.46 4.75 2.82
N GLU A 197 -24.91 5.35 1.77
CA GLU A 197 -25.67 5.95 0.67
C GLU A 197 -25.86 4.99 -0.51
N TRP A 198 -25.27 3.80 -0.47
CA TRP A 198 -25.40 2.81 -1.54
C TRP A 198 -26.83 2.22 -1.59
N PRO A 199 -27.22 1.61 -2.71
CA PRO A 199 -28.48 0.86 -2.82
C PRO A 199 -28.62 -0.14 -1.69
N GLU A 200 -29.81 -0.23 -1.12
CA GLU A 200 -30.10 -1.03 0.09
C GLU A 200 -29.66 -2.48 -0.02
N LYS A 201 -29.84 -3.12 -1.18
CA LYS A 201 -29.43 -4.51 -1.42
C LYS A 201 -27.91 -4.70 -1.34
N LEU A 202 -27.15 -3.75 -1.85
CA LEU A 202 -25.67 -3.77 -1.74
C LEU A 202 -25.24 -3.56 -0.29
N ARG A 203 -25.84 -2.59 0.42
CA ARG A 203 -25.56 -2.35 1.84
C ARG A 203 -25.83 -3.57 2.72
N LYS A 204 -26.95 -4.26 2.47
CA LYS A 204 -27.34 -5.48 3.19
C LYS A 204 -26.62 -6.73 2.69
N ARG A 205 -25.73 -6.62 1.72
CA ARG A 205 -24.99 -7.74 1.11
C ARG A 205 -25.95 -8.85 0.63
N ASP A 206 -27.06 -8.48 -0.04
CA ASP A 206 -27.93 -9.46 -0.67
C ASP A 206 -27.14 -10.38 -1.58
N LYS A 207 -27.26 -11.70 -1.39
CA LYS A 207 -26.43 -12.70 -2.07
C LYS A 207 -26.54 -12.63 -3.59
N LYS A 208 -27.74 -12.37 -4.12
CA LYS A 208 -27.95 -12.28 -5.57
C LYS A 208 -27.34 -11.00 -6.12
N GLU A 209 -27.55 -9.88 -5.44
CA GLU A 209 -27.01 -8.59 -5.84
C GLU A 209 -25.47 -8.58 -5.79
N ILE A 210 -24.87 -9.13 -4.74
CA ILE A 210 -23.42 -9.30 -4.64
C ILE A 210 -22.87 -10.20 -5.76
N ALA A 211 -23.55 -11.29 -6.09
CA ALA A 211 -23.12 -12.16 -7.19
C ALA A 211 -23.22 -11.45 -8.57
N VAL A 212 -24.20 -10.57 -8.75
CA VAL A 212 -24.31 -9.73 -9.95
C VAL A 212 -23.19 -8.67 -9.98
N ALA A 213 -22.95 -7.98 -8.86
CA ALA A 213 -21.90 -6.99 -8.73
C ALA A 213 -20.52 -7.61 -9.01
N LYS A 214 -20.19 -8.75 -8.44
CA LYS A 214 -18.92 -9.48 -8.68
C LYS A 214 -18.68 -9.77 -10.17
N ARG A 215 -19.72 -10.15 -10.90
CA ARG A 215 -19.59 -10.41 -12.35
C ARG A 215 -19.45 -9.13 -13.17
N ARG A 216 -20.21 -8.11 -12.84
CA ARG A 216 -20.21 -6.82 -13.55
C ARG A 216 -18.90 -6.06 -13.33
N LEU A 217 -18.35 -6.11 -12.13
CA LEU A 217 -17.17 -5.36 -11.70
C LEU A 217 -15.90 -6.22 -11.62
N ALA A 218 -15.86 -7.34 -12.35
CA ALA A 218 -14.73 -8.29 -12.25
C ALA A 218 -13.37 -7.63 -12.54
N THR A 219 -13.31 -6.77 -13.55
CA THR A 219 -12.09 -6.02 -13.92
C THR A 219 -11.67 -5.05 -12.83
N GLU A 220 -12.63 -4.30 -12.25
CA GLU A 220 -12.34 -3.34 -11.19
C GLU A 220 -11.91 -4.06 -9.89
N ILE A 221 -12.49 -5.23 -9.61
CA ILE A 221 -12.09 -6.05 -8.47
C ILE A 221 -10.66 -6.53 -8.62
N GLU A 222 -10.25 -6.97 -9.82
CA GLU A 222 -8.87 -7.37 -10.10
C GLU A 222 -7.91 -6.19 -10.04
N PHE A 223 -8.31 -5.02 -10.55
CA PHE A 223 -7.54 -3.78 -10.44
C PHE A 223 -7.24 -3.41 -8.98
N TYR A 224 -8.18 -3.57 -8.08
CA TYR A 224 -7.96 -3.30 -6.65
C TYR A 224 -7.12 -4.37 -5.94
N ALA A 225 -6.98 -5.55 -6.52
CA ALA A 225 -6.05 -6.56 -6.05
C ALA A 225 -4.62 -6.34 -6.57
N PHE A 226 -4.50 -5.78 -7.80
CA PHE A 226 -3.24 -5.36 -8.44
C PHE A 226 -2.54 -4.25 -7.67
#